data_59a14a0214954cb9ec49e19dce41dc92
#
_entry.id   59a14a0214954cb9ec49e19dce41dc92
#
_cell.length_a   1.000
_cell.length_b   1.000
_cell.length_c   1.000
_cell.angle_alpha   90.00
_cell.angle_beta   90.00
_cell.angle_gamma   90.00
#
_symmetry.space_group_name_H-M   'P 1'
#
loop_
_entity.id
_entity.type
_entity.pdbx_description
1 polymer ?
#
loop_
_entity_poly.entity_id
_entity_poly.type
_entity_poly.pdbx_seq_one_letter_code
_entity_poly.pdbx_strand_id
1 'polypeptide(L)'
;FVTYTGTLLGEKVSVCSTGIGGPSASIAMEELHNCGADTFIRVGTCGGIDLNVKSGDIVVATGAIRYEHTSLEYAPMEFPAVADLDITLALREAAREMGKRVHAGVVQCKDSFYGQHQPEKSPMSYELLQRCLWWRQLWESGAAPASM
;
A
#
# COMPACT_ATOMS: atom_id res chain seq x y z
N PHE A 1 4.83 -6.85 -15.85
CA PHE A 1 4.99 -5.42 -15.67
C PHE A 1 5.07 -4.72 -17.03
N VAL A 2 4.52 -3.52 -17.13
CA VAL A 2 4.69 -2.67 -18.29
C VAL A 2 5.38 -1.39 -17.81
N THR A 3 6.50 -1.04 -18.45
CA THR A 3 7.30 0.13 -18.08
C THR A 3 7.43 1.08 -19.26
N TYR A 4 7.20 2.35 -19.04
CA TYR A 4 7.43 3.43 -19.99
C TYR A 4 8.49 4.36 -19.41
N THR A 5 9.51 4.67 -20.20
CA THR A 5 10.59 5.60 -19.83
C THR A 5 10.58 6.80 -20.75
N GLY A 6 10.73 7.97 -20.19
CA GLY A 6 10.77 9.25 -20.92
C GLY A 6 11.55 10.31 -20.17
N THR A 7 11.38 11.54 -20.60
CA THR A 7 11.99 12.71 -19.95
C THR A 7 10.91 13.68 -19.53
N LEU A 8 10.96 14.14 -18.30
CA LEU A 8 10.07 15.13 -17.72
C LEU A 8 10.92 16.26 -17.12
N LEU A 9 10.73 17.48 -17.58
CA LEU A 9 11.49 18.66 -17.13
C LEU A 9 13.02 18.50 -17.19
N GLY A 10 13.52 17.71 -18.15
CA GLY A 10 14.95 17.43 -18.31
C GLY A 10 15.44 16.19 -17.57
N GLU A 11 14.66 15.66 -16.65
CA GLU A 11 15.00 14.49 -15.84
C GLU A 11 14.44 13.20 -16.44
N LYS A 12 15.18 12.10 -16.31
CA LYS A 12 14.75 10.78 -16.77
C LYS A 12 13.73 10.19 -15.79
N VAL A 13 12.56 9.86 -16.29
CA VAL A 13 11.45 9.32 -15.49
C VAL A 13 10.90 8.05 -16.10
N SER A 14 10.61 7.07 -15.28
CA SER A 14 9.95 5.84 -15.69
C SER A 14 8.64 5.63 -14.90
N VAL A 15 7.63 5.11 -15.56
CA VAL A 15 6.38 4.67 -14.93
C VAL A 15 6.23 3.18 -15.17
N CYS A 16 6.11 2.42 -14.10
CA CYS A 16 5.99 0.97 -14.14
C CYS A 16 4.70 0.52 -13.45
N SER A 17 3.92 -0.32 -14.14
CA SER A 17 2.77 -0.97 -13.51
C SER A 17 3.24 -2.20 -12.74
N THR A 18 2.93 -2.27 -11.45
CA THR A 18 3.39 -3.35 -10.56
C THR A 18 2.33 -4.39 -10.24
N GLY A 19 1.12 -4.26 -10.81
CA GLY A 19 0.00 -5.14 -10.45
C GLY A 19 -0.53 -4.88 -9.04
N ILE A 20 -0.89 -5.93 -8.32
CA ILE A 20 -1.48 -5.86 -6.98
C ILE A 20 -0.61 -6.62 -5.99
N GLY A 21 -0.41 -6.01 -4.82
CA GLY A 21 0.20 -6.64 -3.66
C GLY A 21 1.67 -6.32 -3.45
N GLY A 22 2.11 -6.48 -2.20
CA GLY A 22 3.48 -6.25 -1.76
C GLY A 22 4.51 -7.07 -2.52
N PRO A 23 4.34 -8.39 -2.69
CA PRO A 23 5.29 -9.24 -3.39
C PRO A 23 5.58 -8.78 -4.83
N SER A 24 4.53 -8.40 -5.56
CA SER A 24 4.68 -7.89 -6.93
C SER A 24 5.39 -6.53 -6.96
N ALA A 25 5.06 -5.64 -6.02
CA ALA A 25 5.69 -4.33 -5.92
C ALA A 25 7.17 -4.45 -5.54
N SER A 26 7.53 -5.33 -4.60
CA SER A 26 8.92 -5.52 -4.18
C SER A 26 9.81 -6.05 -5.31
N ILE A 27 9.34 -7.03 -6.08
CA ILE A 27 10.06 -7.51 -7.27
C ILE A 27 10.33 -6.35 -8.25
N ALA A 28 9.31 -5.54 -8.54
CA ALA A 28 9.47 -4.42 -9.45
C ALA A 28 10.48 -3.38 -8.94
N MET A 29 10.48 -3.09 -7.64
CA MET A 29 11.43 -2.13 -7.03
C MET A 29 12.86 -2.65 -7.10
N GLU A 30 13.10 -3.91 -6.78
CA GLU A 30 14.42 -4.57 -6.89
C GLU A 30 14.96 -4.51 -8.32
N GLU A 31 14.16 -4.92 -9.30
CA GLU A 31 14.55 -4.92 -10.70
C GLU A 31 14.78 -3.52 -11.24
N LEU A 32 13.95 -2.55 -10.89
CA LEU A 32 14.13 -1.16 -11.29
C LEU A 32 15.36 -0.53 -10.64
N HIS A 33 15.67 -0.86 -9.39
CA HIS A 33 16.90 -0.45 -8.73
C HIS A 33 18.12 -0.99 -9.46
N ASN A 34 18.13 -2.27 -9.86
CA ASN A 34 19.18 -2.86 -10.67
C ASN A 34 19.33 -2.21 -12.04
N CYS A 35 18.28 -1.59 -12.56
CA CYS A 35 18.32 -0.78 -13.79
C CYS A 35 18.79 0.67 -13.55
N GLY A 36 19.13 1.05 -12.31
CA GLY A 36 19.65 2.36 -11.94
C GLY A 36 18.61 3.36 -11.40
N ALA A 37 17.40 2.91 -11.05
CA ALA A 37 16.45 3.77 -10.34
C ALA A 37 16.88 3.92 -8.88
N ASP A 38 16.87 5.15 -8.37
CA ASP A 38 17.26 5.50 -7.01
C ASP A 38 16.11 6.14 -6.19
N THR A 39 15.10 6.63 -6.89
CA THR A 39 13.96 7.32 -6.29
C THR A 39 12.66 6.66 -6.71
N PHE A 40 11.83 6.29 -5.73
CA PHE A 40 10.59 5.58 -5.96
C PHE A 40 9.40 6.33 -5.38
N ILE A 41 8.39 6.58 -6.22
CA ILE A 41 7.11 7.16 -5.83
C ILE A 41 6.02 6.16 -6.19
N ARG A 42 5.35 5.60 -5.19
CA ARG A 42 4.20 4.73 -5.42
C ARG A 42 2.92 5.55 -5.56
N VAL A 43 2.22 5.35 -6.67
CA VAL A 43 0.92 5.96 -6.92
C VAL A 43 -0.15 4.85 -6.95
N GLY A 44 -1.26 5.07 -6.26
CA GLY A 44 -2.35 4.09 -6.21
C GLY A 44 -3.60 4.68 -5.59
N THR A 45 -4.60 3.84 -5.42
CA THR A 45 -5.85 4.21 -4.74
C THR A 45 -5.85 3.70 -3.31
N CYS A 46 -6.56 4.40 -2.42
CA CYS A 46 -6.74 3.99 -1.03
C CYS A 46 -8.16 4.29 -0.56
N GLY A 47 -8.61 3.62 0.49
CA GLY A 47 -9.81 3.96 1.22
C GLY A 47 -9.51 5.04 2.27
N GLY A 48 -10.38 6.04 2.40
CA GLY A 48 -10.30 7.01 3.48
C GLY A 48 -10.90 6.42 4.76
N ILE A 49 -10.09 6.36 5.84
CA ILE A 49 -10.56 5.96 7.17
C ILE A 49 -11.10 7.19 7.92
N ASP A 50 -10.43 8.33 7.81
CA ASP A 50 -10.87 9.59 8.37
C ASP A 50 -12.09 10.13 7.59
N LEU A 51 -13.12 10.56 8.32
CA LEU A 51 -14.37 11.09 7.75
C LEU A 51 -14.17 12.39 6.94
N ASN A 52 -13.05 13.07 7.14
CA ASN A 52 -12.69 14.27 6.37
C ASN A 52 -12.10 13.94 5.00
N VAL A 53 -11.63 12.71 4.76
CA VAL A 53 -11.11 12.28 3.47
C VAL A 53 -12.29 11.93 2.56
N LYS A 54 -12.38 12.61 1.43
CA LYS A 54 -13.46 12.41 0.45
C LYS A 54 -12.94 11.77 -0.84
N SER A 55 -13.85 11.21 -1.61
CA SER A 55 -13.50 10.67 -2.94
C SER A 55 -12.92 11.78 -3.82
N GLY A 56 -11.76 11.49 -4.44
CA GLY A 56 -11.02 12.44 -5.27
C GLY A 56 -9.99 13.29 -4.53
N ASP A 57 -9.93 13.19 -3.19
CA ASP A 57 -8.84 13.79 -2.41
C ASP A 57 -7.53 13.05 -2.65
N ILE A 58 -6.41 13.75 -2.47
CA ILE A 58 -5.07 13.16 -2.52
C ILE A 58 -4.60 12.90 -1.09
N VAL A 59 -4.08 11.70 -0.86
CA VAL A 59 -3.43 11.32 0.40
C VAL A 59 -1.94 11.12 0.14
N VAL A 60 -1.11 11.89 0.81
CA VAL A 60 0.35 11.73 0.82
C VAL A 60 0.73 10.98 2.09
N ALA A 61 1.24 9.76 1.93
CA ALA A 61 1.64 8.93 3.06
C ALA A 61 2.93 9.46 3.70
N THR A 62 2.91 9.66 5.01
CA THR A 62 4.10 10.01 5.82
C THR A 62 4.75 8.80 6.45
N GLY A 63 4.02 7.69 6.51
CA GLY A 63 4.46 6.41 7.03
C GLY A 63 3.36 5.37 6.84
N ALA A 64 3.66 4.13 7.16
CA ALA A 64 2.75 3.01 7.00
C ALA A 64 2.70 2.09 8.22
N ILE A 65 1.50 1.65 8.57
CA ILE A 65 1.29 0.52 9.49
C ILE A 65 1.46 -0.76 8.67
N ARG A 66 2.37 -1.63 9.10
CA ARG A 66 2.83 -2.81 8.36
C ARG A 66 2.03 -4.06 8.76
N TYR A 67 0.77 -4.18 8.30
CA TYR A 67 -0.06 -5.37 8.51
C TYR A 67 -0.01 -6.33 7.31
N GLU A 68 1.14 -6.42 6.66
CA GLU A 68 1.44 -7.31 5.55
C GLU A 68 2.78 -8.01 5.80
N HIS A 69 3.03 -9.12 5.12
CA HIS A 69 4.19 -9.97 5.40
C HIS A 69 5.40 -9.64 4.53
N THR A 70 5.22 -9.07 3.35
CA THR A 70 6.32 -8.81 2.41
C THR A 70 7.40 -7.93 3.03
N SER A 71 7.02 -6.83 3.68
CA SER A 71 7.99 -5.92 4.28
C SER A 71 8.71 -6.52 5.49
N LEU A 72 8.15 -7.55 6.13
CA LEU A 72 8.79 -8.25 7.24
C LEU A 72 9.97 -9.12 6.78
N GLU A 73 9.98 -9.54 5.52
CA GLU A 73 11.11 -10.26 4.92
C GLU A 73 12.30 -9.32 4.64
N TYR A 74 12.06 -8.02 4.52
CA TYR A 74 13.10 -7.01 4.29
C TYR A 74 13.61 -6.36 5.58
N ALA A 75 12.75 -6.12 6.55
CA ALA A 75 13.10 -5.43 7.78
C ALA A 75 12.24 -5.90 8.96
N PRO A 76 12.79 -5.97 10.19
CA PRO A 76 12.03 -6.35 11.37
C PRO A 76 10.86 -5.40 11.64
N MET A 77 9.87 -5.85 12.42
CA MET A 77 8.65 -5.06 12.69
C MET A 77 8.94 -3.71 13.35
N GLU A 78 9.98 -3.65 14.15
CA GLU A 78 10.42 -2.44 14.87
C GLU A 78 11.02 -1.38 13.95
N PHE A 79 11.43 -1.76 12.73
CA PHE A 79 11.94 -0.81 11.76
C PHE A 79 10.80 0.06 11.24
N PRO A 80 10.87 1.40 11.41
CA PRO A 80 9.78 2.28 11.05
C PRO A 80 9.60 2.38 9.53
N ALA A 81 8.38 2.16 9.06
CA ALA A 81 8.02 2.39 7.66
C ALA A 81 7.62 3.86 7.44
N VAL A 82 8.62 4.72 7.36
CA VAL A 82 8.46 6.17 7.12
C VAL A 82 8.84 6.53 5.68
N ALA A 83 8.11 7.49 5.12
CA ALA A 83 8.43 8.02 3.80
C ALA A 83 9.59 9.03 3.90
N ASP A 84 10.30 9.22 2.78
CA ASP A 84 11.27 10.29 2.65
C ASP A 84 10.61 11.66 2.87
N LEU A 85 11.23 12.50 3.70
CA LEU A 85 10.63 13.76 4.11
C LEU A 85 10.55 14.78 2.97
N ASP A 86 11.60 14.89 2.18
CA ASP A 86 11.68 15.90 1.12
C ASP A 86 10.73 15.55 -0.02
N ILE A 87 10.66 14.27 -0.41
CA ILE A 87 9.70 13.77 -1.39
C ILE A 87 8.26 13.95 -0.89
N THR A 88 8.00 13.67 0.38
CA THR A 88 6.67 13.84 0.98
C THR A 88 6.22 15.29 0.93
N LEU A 89 7.12 16.24 1.26
CA LEU A 89 6.83 17.68 1.21
C LEU A 89 6.59 18.14 -0.23
N ALA A 90 7.42 17.71 -1.16
CA ALA A 90 7.28 18.04 -2.59
C ALA A 90 5.95 17.54 -3.18
N LEU A 91 5.57 16.30 -2.89
CA LEU A 91 4.30 15.73 -3.34
C LEU A 91 3.09 16.47 -2.77
N ARG A 92 3.16 16.84 -1.49
CA ARG A 92 2.09 17.61 -0.84
C ARG A 92 1.91 18.98 -1.48
N GLU A 93 3.01 19.69 -1.77
CA GLU A 93 2.97 20.99 -2.39
C GLU A 93 2.47 20.91 -3.84
N ALA A 94 3.02 20.01 -4.63
CA ALA A 94 2.57 19.81 -6.02
C ALA A 94 1.06 19.54 -6.11
N ALA A 95 0.52 18.71 -5.20
CA ALA A 95 -0.91 18.43 -5.18
C ALA A 95 -1.75 19.67 -4.80
N ARG A 96 -1.24 20.56 -3.92
CA ARG A 96 -1.88 21.83 -3.57
C ARG A 96 -1.87 22.81 -4.73
N GLU A 97 -0.74 22.94 -5.42
CA GLU A 97 -0.60 23.78 -6.61
C GLU A 97 -1.57 23.36 -7.73
N MET A 98 -1.85 22.05 -7.82
CA MET A 98 -2.89 21.53 -8.70
C MET A 98 -4.33 21.82 -8.23
N GLY A 99 -4.51 22.55 -7.16
CA GLY A 99 -5.82 22.86 -6.59
C GLY A 99 -6.54 21.65 -5.99
N LYS A 100 -5.81 20.58 -5.63
CA LYS A 100 -6.39 19.39 -5.02
C LYS A 100 -6.46 19.51 -3.50
N ARG A 101 -7.49 18.91 -2.94
CA ARG A 101 -7.57 18.73 -1.50
C ARG A 101 -6.61 17.62 -1.07
N VAL A 102 -5.69 17.95 -0.17
CA VAL A 102 -4.56 17.08 0.19
C VAL A 102 -4.59 16.79 1.68
N HIS A 103 -4.45 15.53 2.00
CA HIS A 103 -4.22 15.03 3.35
C HIS A 103 -2.82 14.44 3.45
N ALA A 104 -2.18 14.57 4.59
CA ALA A 104 -0.90 13.92 4.87
C ALA A 104 -1.02 13.14 6.18
N GLY A 105 -0.59 11.90 6.20
CA GLY A 105 -0.73 11.07 7.38
C GLY A 105 -0.27 9.64 7.18
N VAL A 106 -0.44 8.84 8.22
CA VAL A 106 -0.09 7.42 8.21
C VAL A 106 -1.15 6.63 7.47
N VAL A 107 -0.72 5.71 6.60
CA VAL A 107 -1.58 4.77 5.90
C VAL A 107 -1.44 3.38 6.49
N GLN A 108 -2.41 2.51 6.26
CA GLN A 108 -2.34 1.11 6.63
C GLN A 108 -2.11 0.24 5.39
N CYS A 109 -1.09 -0.62 5.45
CA CYS A 109 -0.84 -1.66 4.46
C CYS A 109 -1.29 -3.01 5.02
N LYS A 110 -1.92 -3.84 4.19
CA LYS A 110 -2.39 -5.18 4.57
C LYS A 110 -2.47 -6.10 3.35
N ASP A 111 -2.41 -7.40 3.58
CA ASP A 111 -2.47 -8.41 2.51
C ASP A 111 -3.87 -8.61 1.96
N SER A 112 -4.89 -8.59 2.81
CA SER A 112 -6.26 -8.82 2.38
C SER A 112 -6.98 -7.52 2.02
N PHE A 113 -7.46 -7.43 0.78
CA PHE A 113 -8.20 -6.26 0.32
C PHE A 113 -9.62 -6.19 0.93
N TYR A 114 -10.34 -7.31 0.96
CA TYR A 114 -11.72 -7.37 1.42
C TYR A 114 -11.90 -7.88 2.85
N GLY A 115 -11.00 -8.77 3.30
CA GLY A 115 -11.21 -9.60 4.47
C GLY A 115 -11.43 -8.85 5.78
N GLN A 116 -10.83 -7.69 5.95
CA GLN A 116 -10.88 -6.93 7.20
C GLN A 116 -12.03 -5.93 7.28
N HIS A 117 -12.46 -5.37 6.13
CA HIS A 117 -13.41 -4.25 6.13
C HIS A 117 -14.84 -4.66 5.81
N GLN A 118 -15.04 -5.73 5.07
CA GLN A 118 -16.36 -6.18 4.65
C GLN A 118 -16.41 -7.71 4.54
N PRO A 119 -16.19 -8.44 5.63
CA PRO A 119 -16.17 -9.90 5.58
C PRO A 119 -17.51 -10.47 5.09
N GLU A 120 -18.63 -9.82 5.43
CA GLU A 120 -19.97 -10.21 5.03
C GLU A 120 -20.28 -9.96 3.55
N LYS A 121 -19.54 -9.06 2.90
CA LYS A 121 -19.69 -8.75 1.47
C LYS A 121 -18.64 -9.42 0.59
N SER A 122 -17.66 -10.09 1.18
CA SER A 122 -16.67 -10.84 0.42
C SER A 122 -17.36 -11.98 -0.32
N PRO A 123 -16.97 -12.27 -1.60
CA PRO A 123 -17.42 -13.48 -2.31
C PRO A 123 -17.05 -14.76 -1.56
N MET A 124 -15.99 -14.71 -0.76
CA MET A 124 -15.69 -15.70 0.27
C MET A 124 -16.35 -15.26 1.56
N SER A 125 -17.65 -15.49 1.66
CA SER A 125 -18.39 -15.19 2.89
C SER A 125 -17.73 -15.87 4.09
N TYR A 126 -17.89 -15.27 5.26
CA TYR A 126 -17.41 -15.84 6.52
C TYR A 126 -17.78 -17.31 6.70
N GLU A 127 -18.99 -17.71 6.26
CA GLU A 127 -19.45 -19.10 6.26
C GLU A 127 -18.60 -19.99 5.34
N LEU A 128 -18.17 -19.49 4.17
CA LEU A 128 -17.32 -20.23 3.26
C LEU A 128 -15.90 -20.38 3.82
N LEU A 129 -15.36 -19.34 4.45
CA LEU A 129 -14.07 -19.38 5.14
C LEU A 129 -14.08 -20.37 6.30
N GLN A 130 -15.18 -20.43 7.07
CA GLN A 130 -15.33 -21.40 8.14
C GLN A 130 -15.37 -22.86 7.65
N ARG A 131 -15.75 -23.10 6.39
CA ARG A 131 -15.73 -24.43 5.79
C ARG A 131 -14.33 -24.85 5.33
N CYS A 132 -13.38 -23.95 5.19
CA CYS A 132 -12.00 -24.28 4.88
C CYS A 132 -11.33 -24.88 6.11
N LEU A 133 -10.90 -26.15 6.01
CA LEU A 133 -10.32 -26.90 7.14
C LEU A 133 -9.17 -26.17 7.84
N TRP A 134 -8.27 -25.56 7.10
CA TRP A 134 -7.13 -24.84 7.68
C TRP A 134 -7.55 -23.54 8.39
N TRP A 135 -8.56 -22.83 7.88
CA TRP A 135 -9.10 -21.63 8.51
C TRP A 135 -9.79 -21.98 9.83
N ARG A 136 -10.53 -23.08 9.84
CA ARG A 136 -11.14 -23.62 11.05
C ARG A 136 -10.10 -24.00 12.10
N GLN A 137 -8.99 -24.62 11.70
CA GLN A 137 -7.89 -24.93 12.58
C GLN A 137 -7.24 -23.67 13.18
N LEU A 138 -7.00 -22.64 12.39
CA LEU A 138 -6.48 -21.35 12.87
C LEU A 138 -7.42 -20.70 13.87
N TRP A 139 -8.72 -20.73 13.62
CA TRP A 139 -9.72 -20.19 14.51
C TRP A 139 -9.79 -20.98 15.84
N GLU A 140 -9.86 -22.29 15.76
CA GLU A 140 -9.91 -23.18 16.91
C GLU A 140 -8.59 -23.15 17.74
N SER A 141 -7.46 -22.87 17.12
CA SER A 141 -6.16 -22.70 17.80
C SER A 141 -5.99 -21.34 18.48
N GLY A 142 -6.93 -20.42 18.34
CA GLY A 142 -6.82 -19.05 18.85
C GLY A 142 -5.80 -18.17 18.13
N ALA A 143 -5.23 -18.63 17.01
CA ALA A 143 -4.29 -17.89 16.20
C ALA A 143 -4.96 -16.87 15.26
N ALA A 144 -6.29 -16.93 15.12
CA ALA A 144 -7.04 -15.91 14.40
C ALA A 144 -7.13 -14.63 15.25
N PRO A 145 -6.96 -13.44 14.63
CA PRO A 145 -7.06 -12.19 15.38
C PRO A 145 -8.44 -12.06 16.03
N ALA A 146 -8.46 -11.73 17.32
CA ALA A 146 -9.67 -11.62 18.14
C ALA A 146 -10.57 -10.40 17.78
N SER A 147 -10.25 -9.69 16.69
CA SER A 147 -11.01 -8.53 16.22
C SER A 147 -11.33 -8.68 14.75
N MET A 148 -12.42 -9.29 14.48
CA MET A 148 -13.17 -9.09 13.24
C MET A 148 -14.51 -8.46 13.56
#